data_801699656021d36fa18ea592a022eda2
#
_entry.id   801699656021d36fa18ea592a022eda2
#
_cell.length_a   1.000
_cell.length_b   1.000
_cell.length_c   1.000
_cell.angle_alpha   90.00
_cell.angle_beta   90.00
_cell.angle_gamma   90.00
#
_symmetry.space_group_name_H-M   'P 1'
#
loop_
_entity.id
_entity.type
_entity.pdbx_description
1 polymer ?
#
loop_
_entity_poly.entity_id
_entity_poly.type
_entity_poly.pdbx_seq_one_letter_code
_entity_poly.pdbx_strand_id
1 'polypeptide(L)'
;MRIKKLIAASIAAVVISSSAALAEFPERTVENIFPWSAGVAMSVSQIIAKAMGEELGVSLPVVSTPGAAGTKAFKTAMNRPADGYTIFDGYVAPLVLQPVLGNADWTYKDFKPLHSAVSNAFSIGVKKGDPRFATFEDLMEYGKANPGKLRYSSGSRNNLPHMVIAKVLQTYGVVAQNIPYKTDGDARKDLKAGVLDFSFINVGAYLQDKEGFDILLVLSELDGAKKSYDGAPNITDLGIDTGLSGLAPMGWTWWLVHKDTPDEVADVLREAMKKAMSRDDVKEAITRVGFVPLEWDHTQYDDVVGPVSGQLGAMGNALKWEEEELKKLN
;
A
#
# COMPACT_ATOMS: atom_id res chain seq x y z
N MET A 1 -70.31 14.83 39.59
CA MET A 1 -69.89 15.93 38.69
C MET A 1 -68.52 16.37 39.13
N ARG A 2 -67.48 16.44 38.24
CA ARG A 2 -66.09 16.72 38.48
C ARG A 2 -65.24 15.48 38.73
N ILE A 3 -64.78 14.81 37.63
CA ILE A 3 -63.51 14.22 37.49
C ILE A 3 -63.32 13.99 35.94
N LYS A 4 -62.81 14.97 35.22
CA LYS A 4 -62.30 14.85 33.86
C LYS A 4 -61.50 16.11 33.59
N LYS A 5 -60.16 16.09 33.88
CA LYS A 5 -59.16 16.99 33.35
C LYS A 5 -57.88 16.78 34.16
N LEU A 6 -57.03 15.79 33.77
CA LEU A 6 -55.65 15.67 34.18
C LEU A 6 -55.04 14.43 33.51
N ILE A 7 -55.01 14.39 32.16
CA ILE A 7 -54.10 13.53 31.37
C ILE A 7 -53.87 14.26 30.02
N ALA A 8 -52.99 15.23 29.99
CA ALA A 8 -52.49 15.79 28.75
C ALA A 8 -51.28 16.72 29.04
N ALA A 9 -50.22 16.18 29.65
CA ALA A 9 -48.95 16.90 29.77
C ALA A 9 -47.82 15.93 30.16
N SER A 10 -47.53 14.91 29.37
CA SER A 10 -46.35 14.05 29.59
C SER A 10 -45.92 13.30 28.33
N ILE A 11 -46.02 13.89 27.15
CA ILE A 11 -45.43 13.36 25.91
C ILE A 11 -44.84 14.54 25.11
N ALA A 12 -43.80 15.16 25.64
CA ALA A 12 -43.03 16.15 24.90
C ALA A 12 -41.60 16.35 25.48
N ALA A 13 -40.93 15.27 25.90
CA ALA A 13 -39.60 15.36 26.45
C ALA A 13 -38.72 14.12 26.18
N VAL A 14 -38.80 13.53 25.00
CA VAL A 14 -37.89 12.39 24.62
C VAL A 14 -37.41 12.50 23.18
N VAL A 15 -37.29 13.65 22.58
CA VAL A 15 -36.73 13.79 21.20
C VAL A 15 -35.63 14.84 21.14
N ILE A 16 -34.96 15.14 22.23
CA ILE A 16 -33.78 16.03 22.19
C ILE A 16 -32.60 15.35 22.93
N SER A 17 -32.14 14.22 22.43
CA SER A 17 -30.92 13.60 22.97
C SER A 17 -30.03 12.95 21.90
N SER A 18 -30.38 13.03 20.61
CA SER A 18 -29.60 12.38 19.56
C SER A 18 -28.70 13.34 18.79
N SER A 19 -28.82 14.65 18.95
CA SER A 19 -28.07 15.64 18.19
C SER A 19 -26.83 16.19 18.92
N ALA A 20 -26.67 15.90 20.20
CA ALA A 20 -25.57 16.43 21.00
C ALA A 20 -24.32 15.53 21.00
N ALA A 21 -24.44 14.26 20.59
CA ALA A 21 -23.30 13.32 20.60
C ALA A 21 -22.41 13.40 19.35
N LEU A 22 -22.83 14.14 18.32
CA LEU A 22 -22.07 14.29 17.06
C LEU A 22 -21.22 15.58 16.99
N ALA A 23 -21.31 16.45 17.99
CA ALA A 23 -20.62 17.75 17.98
C ALA A 23 -19.15 17.67 18.43
N GLU A 24 -18.65 16.55 18.90
CA GLU A 24 -17.32 16.44 19.55
C GLU A 24 -16.39 15.38 18.96
N PHE A 25 -16.71 14.74 17.82
CA PHE A 25 -15.77 13.82 17.20
C PHE A 25 -14.63 14.58 16.49
N PRO A 26 -13.34 14.19 16.73
CA PRO A 26 -12.87 13.20 17.70
C PRO A 26 -12.54 13.78 19.09
N GLU A 27 -12.94 13.09 20.16
CA GLU A 27 -12.62 13.48 21.56
C GLU A 27 -11.34 12.81 22.10
N ARG A 28 -10.81 11.81 21.39
CA ARG A 28 -9.69 10.98 21.83
C ARG A 28 -8.79 10.61 20.64
N THR A 29 -7.67 9.98 20.96
CA THR A 29 -6.72 9.45 19.99
C THR A 29 -7.42 8.62 18.90
N VAL A 30 -7.12 8.94 17.63
CA VAL A 30 -7.45 8.14 16.46
C VAL A 30 -6.22 7.33 16.08
N GLU A 31 -6.33 6.05 15.75
CA GLU A 31 -5.18 5.22 15.40
C GLU A 31 -5.18 4.84 13.91
N ASN A 32 -4.03 4.98 13.25
CA ASN A 32 -3.81 4.42 11.92
C ASN A 32 -3.13 3.05 12.07
N ILE A 33 -3.74 1.99 11.53
CA ILE A 33 -3.21 0.62 11.56
C ILE A 33 -2.42 0.36 10.29
N PHE A 34 -1.10 0.36 10.43
CA PHE A 34 -0.14 0.22 9.36
C PHE A 34 0.22 -1.27 9.12
N PRO A 35 0.14 -1.79 7.87
CA PRO A 35 0.21 -3.22 7.60
C PRO A 35 1.62 -3.83 7.55
N TRP A 36 2.67 -3.01 7.61
CA TRP A 36 4.06 -3.46 7.45
C TRP A 36 4.90 -3.22 8.70
N SER A 37 6.12 -3.79 8.71
CA SER A 37 7.13 -3.48 9.73
C SER A 37 7.56 -2.02 9.67
N ALA A 38 8.05 -1.49 10.80
CA ALA A 38 8.61 -0.14 10.85
C ALA A 38 9.73 0.04 9.82
N GLY A 39 9.71 1.19 9.15
CA GLY A 39 10.65 1.54 8.08
C GLY A 39 10.23 2.81 7.37
N VAL A 40 10.82 3.11 6.20
CA VAL A 40 10.57 4.35 5.45
C VAL A 40 9.10 4.51 5.10
N ALA A 41 8.41 3.44 4.70
CA ALA A 41 6.98 3.50 4.39
C ALA A 41 6.13 3.92 5.60
N MET A 42 6.48 3.45 6.82
CA MET A 42 5.81 3.90 8.04
C MET A 42 6.07 5.38 8.34
N SER A 43 7.27 5.88 8.04
CA SER A 43 7.59 7.32 8.22
C SER A 43 6.69 8.21 7.38
N VAL A 44 6.29 7.77 6.18
CA VAL A 44 5.32 8.48 5.34
C VAL A 44 3.96 8.55 6.03
N SER A 45 3.45 7.41 6.51
CA SER A 45 2.19 7.40 7.26
C SER A 45 2.26 8.25 8.52
N GLN A 46 3.42 8.31 9.21
CA GLN A 46 3.64 9.17 10.37
C GLN A 46 3.62 10.68 10.01
N ILE A 47 4.19 11.07 8.86
CA ILE A 47 4.13 12.46 8.37
C ILE A 47 2.66 12.87 8.16
N ILE A 48 1.88 12.05 7.47
CA ILE A 48 0.46 12.30 7.19
C ILE A 48 -0.35 12.29 8.50
N ALA A 49 -0.13 11.30 9.35
CA ALA A 49 -0.81 11.15 10.64
C ALA A 49 -0.60 12.35 11.55
N LYS A 50 0.63 12.88 11.61
CA LYS A 50 0.93 14.08 12.39
C LYS A 50 0.12 15.28 11.89
N ALA A 51 0.16 15.54 10.58
CA ALA A 51 -0.56 16.66 9.99
C ALA A 51 -2.08 16.53 10.15
N MET A 52 -2.63 15.33 9.92
CA MET A 52 -4.05 15.07 10.11
C MET A 52 -4.47 15.16 11.59
N GLY A 53 -3.62 14.71 12.52
CA GLY A 53 -3.84 14.88 13.97
C GLY A 53 -3.87 16.34 14.40
N GLU A 54 -3.02 17.18 13.80
CA GLU A 54 -3.04 18.65 14.01
C GLU A 54 -4.38 19.25 13.55
N GLU A 55 -4.90 18.84 12.39
CA GLU A 55 -6.21 19.29 11.88
C GLU A 55 -7.40 18.81 12.75
N LEU A 56 -7.28 17.62 13.32
CA LEU A 56 -8.31 17.03 14.19
C LEU A 56 -8.23 17.49 15.65
N GLY A 57 -7.11 18.10 16.06
CA GLY A 57 -6.87 18.49 17.45
C GLY A 57 -6.62 17.30 18.40
N VAL A 58 -6.28 16.11 17.87
CA VAL A 58 -6.02 14.91 18.67
C VAL A 58 -4.75 14.19 18.20
N SER A 59 -4.22 13.29 19.04
CA SER A 59 -3.12 12.42 18.64
C SER A 59 -3.57 11.39 17.61
N LEU A 60 -2.74 11.13 16.59
CA LEU A 60 -2.98 10.11 15.57
C LEU A 60 -1.73 9.23 15.40
N PRO A 61 -1.45 8.28 16.32
CA PRO A 61 -0.32 7.37 16.19
C PRO A 61 -0.53 6.37 15.04
N VAL A 62 0.59 5.99 14.41
CA VAL A 62 0.66 4.91 13.42
C VAL A 62 1.14 3.64 14.12
N VAL A 63 0.31 2.60 14.08
CA VAL A 63 0.54 1.32 14.77
C VAL A 63 0.95 0.24 13.78
N SER A 64 2.22 -0.16 13.79
CA SER A 64 2.75 -1.24 12.95
C SER A 64 2.15 -2.59 13.36
N THR A 65 1.49 -3.27 12.42
CA THR A 65 0.84 -4.58 12.65
C THR A 65 1.18 -5.53 11.49
N PRO A 66 2.47 -5.91 11.32
CA PRO A 66 2.92 -6.69 10.18
C PRO A 66 2.45 -8.14 10.23
N GLY A 67 2.31 -8.75 9.07
CA GLY A 67 2.05 -10.18 8.90
C GLY A 67 1.05 -10.51 7.80
N ALA A 68 1.19 -11.71 7.23
CA ALA A 68 0.32 -12.29 6.19
C ALA A 68 0.03 -11.31 5.05
N ALA A 69 1.08 -10.73 4.46
CA ALA A 69 0.99 -9.73 3.39
C ALA A 69 0.02 -8.56 3.70
N GLY A 70 -0.02 -8.13 4.97
CA GLY A 70 -0.84 -7.01 5.46
C GLY A 70 -2.25 -7.39 5.94
N THR A 71 -2.74 -8.62 5.70
CA THR A 71 -4.09 -9.00 6.12
C THR A 71 -4.27 -9.03 7.63
N LYS A 72 -3.18 -9.24 8.41
CA LYS A 72 -3.24 -9.18 9.87
C LYS A 72 -3.67 -7.79 10.36
N ALA A 73 -3.13 -6.72 9.77
CA ALA A 73 -3.50 -5.35 10.11
C ALA A 73 -4.97 -5.08 9.84
N PHE A 74 -5.45 -5.49 8.66
CA PHE A 74 -6.85 -5.32 8.26
C PHE A 74 -7.80 -6.09 9.20
N LYS A 75 -7.53 -7.36 9.49
CA LYS A 75 -8.32 -8.14 10.47
C LYS A 75 -8.32 -7.49 11.85
N THR A 76 -7.18 -6.97 12.29
CA THR A 76 -7.08 -6.25 13.57
C THR A 76 -7.98 -5.01 13.59
N ALA A 77 -7.96 -4.22 12.53
CA ALA A 77 -8.75 -3.00 12.43
C ALA A 77 -10.25 -3.29 12.24
N MET A 78 -10.61 -4.30 11.44
CA MET A 78 -12.02 -4.71 11.24
C MET A 78 -12.69 -5.25 12.50
N ASN A 79 -11.91 -5.79 13.45
CA ASN A 79 -12.42 -6.25 14.75
C ASN A 79 -12.65 -5.12 15.77
N ARG A 80 -12.36 -3.87 15.40
CA ARG A 80 -12.58 -2.70 16.24
C ARG A 80 -13.94 -2.05 15.91
N PRO A 81 -14.48 -1.22 16.82
CA PRO A 81 -15.72 -0.49 16.54
C PRO A 81 -15.63 0.36 15.27
N ALA A 82 -16.72 0.43 14.52
CA ALA A 82 -16.87 1.29 13.34
C ALA A 82 -17.23 2.73 13.74
N ASP A 83 -16.47 3.32 14.64
CA ASP A 83 -16.73 4.63 15.28
C ASP A 83 -15.80 5.75 14.77
N GLY A 84 -14.98 5.46 13.76
CA GLY A 84 -14.02 6.40 13.15
C GLY A 84 -12.69 6.53 13.89
N TYR A 85 -12.50 5.90 15.05
CA TYR A 85 -11.23 5.96 15.79
C TYR A 85 -10.17 4.98 15.30
N THR A 86 -10.47 4.20 14.26
CA THR A 86 -9.53 3.29 13.62
C THR A 86 -9.47 3.56 12.12
N ILE A 87 -8.31 3.96 11.63
CA ILE A 87 -8.01 4.16 10.22
C ILE A 87 -7.21 2.95 9.72
N PHE A 88 -7.55 2.46 8.54
CA PHE A 88 -6.77 1.46 7.82
C PHE A 88 -5.81 2.16 6.87
N ASP A 89 -4.54 1.80 6.92
CA ASP A 89 -3.57 2.20 5.91
C ASP A 89 -3.65 1.20 4.73
N GLY A 90 -4.45 1.56 3.75
CA GLY A 90 -4.93 0.70 2.67
C GLY A 90 -3.96 0.56 1.51
N TYR A 91 -2.92 -0.26 1.67
CA TYR A 91 -2.05 -0.68 0.57
C TYR A 91 -2.77 -1.63 -0.40
N VAL A 92 -2.35 -1.63 -1.66
CA VAL A 92 -2.91 -2.51 -2.71
C VAL A 92 -2.94 -3.98 -2.28
N ALA A 93 -1.89 -4.46 -1.62
CA ALA A 93 -1.80 -5.87 -1.24
C ALA A 93 -2.90 -6.29 -0.27
N PRO A 94 -3.03 -5.75 0.96
CA PRO A 94 -4.09 -6.18 1.86
C PRO A 94 -5.49 -5.77 1.40
N LEU A 95 -5.63 -4.65 0.70
CA LEU A 95 -6.94 -4.12 0.30
C LEU A 95 -7.54 -4.88 -0.88
N VAL A 96 -6.73 -5.22 -1.88
CA VAL A 96 -7.21 -5.77 -3.16
C VAL A 96 -6.58 -7.12 -3.50
N LEU A 97 -5.25 -7.23 -3.43
CA LEU A 97 -4.57 -8.45 -3.90
C LEU A 97 -4.88 -9.67 -3.02
N GLN A 98 -4.88 -9.53 -1.70
CA GLN A 98 -5.14 -10.68 -0.82
C GLN A 98 -6.57 -11.22 -0.94
N PRO A 99 -7.64 -10.39 -1.03
CA PRO A 99 -8.96 -10.85 -1.40
C PRO A 99 -9.01 -11.60 -2.74
N VAL A 100 -8.37 -11.03 -3.77
CA VAL A 100 -8.31 -11.65 -5.11
C VAL A 100 -7.64 -13.03 -5.09
N LEU A 101 -6.62 -13.21 -4.25
CA LEU A 101 -5.93 -14.49 -4.06
C LEU A 101 -6.70 -15.47 -3.14
N GLY A 102 -7.84 -15.07 -2.58
CA GLY A 102 -8.63 -15.88 -1.65
C GLY A 102 -8.04 -15.98 -0.24
N ASN A 103 -7.11 -15.09 0.13
CA ASN A 103 -6.46 -15.04 1.44
C ASN A 103 -7.18 -14.10 2.44
N ALA A 104 -8.23 -13.43 1.99
CA ALA A 104 -9.07 -12.54 2.78
C ALA A 104 -10.52 -12.59 2.27
N ASP A 105 -11.47 -12.32 3.15
CA ASP A 105 -12.91 -12.44 2.94
C ASP A 105 -13.62 -11.08 2.76
N TRP A 106 -12.87 -9.98 2.72
CA TRP A 106 -13.39 -8.66 2.38
C TRP A 106 -13.15 -8.30 0.93
N THR A 107 -13.80 -7.25 0.49
CA THR A 107 -13.55 -6.54 -0.77
C THR A 107 -13.20 -5.08 -0.48
N TYR A 108 -12.70 -4.36 -1.46
CA TYR A 108 -12.44 -2.92 -1.30
C TYR A 108 -13.70 -2.12 -0.94
N LYS A 109 -14.90 -2.64 -1.23
CA LYS A 109 -16.21 -2.04 -0.88
C LYS A 109 -16.60 -2.19 0.60
N ASP A 110 -15.87 -2.98 1.36
CA ASP A 110 -16.09 -3.11 2.80
C ASP A 110 -15.43 -2.00 3.61
N PHE A 111 -14.91 -0.96 2.91
CA PHE A 111 -14.26 0.20 3.49
C PHE A 111 -14.82 1.49 2.91
N LYS A 112 -14.87 2.55 3.73
CA LYS A 112 -15.13 3.92 3.29
C LYS A 112 -13.80 4.64 3.08
N PRO A 113 -13.51 5.17 1.88
CA PRO A 113 -12.30 5.93 1.63
C PRO A 113 -12.35 7.30 2.32
N LEU A 114 -11.20 7.71 2.84
CA LEU A 114 -10.97 9.08 3.29
C LEU A 114 -10.31 9.89 2.16
N HIS A 115 -9.12 9.49 1.76
CA HIS A 115 -8.34 10.10 0.70
C HIS A 115 -7.21 9.15 0.27
N SER A 116 -6.68 9.29 -0.95
CA SER A 116 -5.42 8.67 -1.31
C SER A 116 -4.28 9.31 -0.52
N ALA A 117 -3.23 8.56 -0.27
CA ALA A 117 -2.06 9.08 0.43
C ALA A 117 -0.88 9.25 -0.52
N VAL A 118 -0.25 8.15 -0.94
CA VAL A 118 0.97 8.21 -1.73
C VAL A 118 1.05 7.11 -2.78
N SER A 119 1.84 7.36 -3.84
CA SER A 119 2.39 6.31 -4.70
C SER A 119 3.68 5.79 -4.09
N ASN A 120 3.82 4.48 -4.09
CA ASN A 120 5.01 3.77 -3.63
C ASN A 120 5.59 2.98 -4.81
N ALA A 121 6.19 3.69 -5.76
CA ALA A 121 6.90 3.07 -6.86
C ALA A 121 8.06 2.22 -6.31
N PHE A 122 8.32 1.08 -6.94
CA PHE A 122 9.42 0.19 -6.61
C PHE A 122 10.15 -0.26 -7.88
N SER A 123 11.31 -0.83 -7.70
CA SER A 123 12.22 -1.19 -8.79
C SER A 123 12.78 -2.60 -8.60
N ILE A 124 13.39 -3.12 -9.65
CA ILE A 124 14.31 -4.26 -9.61
C ILE A 124 15.72 -3.70 -9.51
N GLY A 125 16.40 -4.01 -8.40
CA GLY A 125 17.77 -3.61 -8.16
C GLY A 125 18.67 -4.81 -7.90
N VAL A 126 19.94 -4.64 -8.24
CA VAL A 126 21.03 -5.60 -8.01
C VAL A 126 22.08 -4.98 -7.10
N LYS A 127 23.01 -5.78 -6.59
CA LYS A 127 24.18 -5.28 -5.87
C LYS A 127 24.95 -4.31 -6.76
N LYS A 128 25.39 -3.19 -6.19
CA LYS A 128 26.22 -2.20 -6.90
C LYS A 128 27.44 -2.84 -7.53
N GLY A 129 27.62 -2.59 -8.84
CA GLY A 129 28.76 -3.08 -9.59
C GLY A 129 28.80 -4.61 -9.75
N ASP A 130 27.66 -5.29 -9.74
CA ASP A 130 27.65 -6.74 -10.06
C ASP A 130 28.04 -6.94 -11.52
N PRO A 131 29.17 -7.62 -11.81
CA PRO A 131 29.67 -7.75 -13.17
C PRO A 131 28.77 -8.58 -14.09
N ARG A 132 27.79 -9.31 -13.54
CA ARG A 132 26.85 -10.13 -14.31
C ARG A 132 25.69 -9.33 -14.89
N PHE A 133 25.36 -8.19 -14.28
CA PHE A 133 24.11 -7.48 -14.53
C PHE A 133 24.35 -5.96 -14.63
N ALA A 134 24.76 -5.51 -15.81
CA ALA A 134 24.88 -4.08 -16.09
C ALA A 134 23.53 -3.48 -16.53
N THR A 135 22.65 -4.30 -17.14
CA THR A 135 21.33 -3.92 -17.64
C THR A 135 20.26 -4.91 -17.18
N PHE A 136 19.01 -4.53 -17.38
CA PHE A 136 17.87 -5.43 -17.14
C PHE A 136 17.89 -6.63 -18.11
N GLU A 137 18.32 -6.40 -19.34
CA GLU A 137 18.47 -7.42 -20.36
C GLU A 137 19.48 -8.48 -19.95
N ASP A 138 20.64 -8.09 -19.39
CA ASP A 138 21.66 -9.04 -18.90
C ASP A 138 21.07 -9.96 -17.81
N LEU A 139 20.27 -9.39 -16.90
CA LEU A 139 19.60 -10.18 -15.85
C LEU A 139 18.64 -11.19 -16.47
N MET A 140 17.84 -10.79 -17.48
CA MET A 140 16.90 -11.67 -18.16
C MET A 140 17.59 -12.75 -18.97
N GLU A 141 18.67 -12.43 -19.70
CA GLU A 141 19.45 -13.39 -20.46
C GLU A 141 20.12 -14.42 -19.55
N TYR A 142 20.73 -13.96 -18.45
CA TYR A 142 21.29 -14.87 -17.45
C TYR A 142 20.22 -15.81 -16.88
N GLY A 143 19.04 -15.28 -16.54
CA GLY A 143 17.94 -16.08 -16.00
C GLY A 143 17.43 -17.15 -16.97
N LYS A 144 17.32 -16.83 -18.27
CA LYS A 144 16.97 -17.80 -19.32
C LYS A 144 18.03 -18.90 -19.47
N ALA A 145 19.30 -18.53 -19.43
CA ALA A 145 20.40 -19.48 -19.54
C ALA A 145 20.57 -20.36 -18.29
N ASN A 146 20.05 -19.94 -17.15
CA ASN A 146 20.19 -20.61 -15.86
C ASN A 146 18.85 -20.75 -15.11
N PRO A 147 17.88 -21.53 -15.62
CA PRO A 147 16.56 -21.65 -15.01
C PRO A 147 16.62 -22.05 -13.54
N GLY A 148 15.90 -21.36 -12.68
CA GLY A 148 15.82 -21.62 -11.25
C GLY A 148 17.09 -21.29 -10.44
N LYS A 149 18.12 -20.69 -11.04
CA LYS A 149 19.35 -20.33 -10.30
C LYS A 149 19.32 -18.93 -9.71
N LEU A 150 18.61 -17.99 -10.34
CA LEU A 150 18.43 -16.65 -9.78
C LEU A 150 17.61 -16.71 -8.48
N ARG A 151 18.11 -16.03 -7.46
CA ARG A 151 17.43 -15.85 -6.17
C ARG A 151 17.07 -14.39 -5.99
N TYR A 152 15.82 -14.11 -5.67
CA TYR A 152 15.39 -12.74 -5.46
C TYR A 152 14.49 -12.59 -4.23
N SER A 153 14.37 -11.37 -3.73
CA SER A 153 13.39 -11.02 -2.73
C SER A 153 12.43 -9.94 -3.21
N SER A 154 11.18 -10.16 -2.95
CA SER A 154 10.11 -9.17 -3.07
C SER A 154 9.61 -8.68 -1.69
N GLY A 155 10.35 -8.96 -0.63
CA GLY A 155 9.91 -8.84 0.75
C GLY A 155 9.09 -10.06 1.19
N SER A 156 7.84 -9.89 1.56
CA SER A 156 6.95 -11.02 1.87
C SER A 156 6.37 -11.64 0.59
N ARG A 157 6.08 -12.95 0.63
CA ARG A 157 5.36 -13.61 -0.47
C ARG A 157 3.95 -13.03 -0.65
N ASN A 158 3.45 -13.10 -1.88
CA ASN A 158 2.09 -12.71 -2.26
C ASN A 158 1.76 -11.24 -1.96
N ASN A 159 2.78 -10.37 -1.92
CA ASN A 159 2.60 -8.92 -1.95
C ASN A 159 2.61 -8.39 -3.40
N LEU A 160 2.35 -7.11 -3.59
CA LEU A 160 2.34 -6.50 -4.93
C LEU A 160 3.69 -6.58 -5.64
N PRO A 161 4.85 -6.27 -5.00
CA PRO A 161 6.16 -6.46 -5.63
C PRO A 161 6.40 -7.90 -6.12
N HIS A 162 6.01 -8.92 -5.33
CA HIS A 162 6.16 -10.32 -5.74
C HIS A 162 5.39 -10.59 -7.03
N MET A 163 4.12 -10.21 -7.06
CA MET A 163 3.26 -10.47 -8.21
C MET A 163 3.75 -9.76 -9.47
N VAL A 164 4.15 -8.49 -9.36
CA VAL A 164 4.64 -7.71 -10.51
C VAL A 164 5.96 -8.27 -11.03
N ILE A 165 6.90 -8.60 -10.15
CA ILE A 165 8.17 -9.23 -10.54
C ILE A 165 7.92 -10.59 -11.19
N ALA A 166 7.09 -11.44 -10.60
CA ALA A 166 6.73 -12.74 -11.18
C ALA A 166 6.10 -12.58 -12.58
N LYS A 167 5.27 -11.53 -12.78
CA LYS A 167 4.70 -11.23 -14.10
C LYS A 167 5.77 -10.81 -15.11
N VAL A 168 6.69 -9.95 -14.71
CA VAL A 168 7.83 -9.54 -15.55
C VAL A 168 8.65 -10.78 -15.91
N LEU A 169 9.05 -11.59 -14.94
CA LEU A 169 9.80 -12.83 -15.18
C LEU A 169 9.07 -13.79 -16.10
N GLN A 170 7.76 -13.97 -15.92
CA GLN A 170 6.91 -14.78 -16.79
C GLN A 170 6.93 -14.27 -18.24
N THR A 171 6.83 -12.94 -18.43
CA THR A 171 6.84 -12.32 -19.76
C THR A 171 8.14 -12.61 -20.51
N TYR A 172 9.26 -12.68 -19.78
CA TYR A 172 10.58 -13.02 -20.35
C TYR A 172 10.89 -14.51 -20.35
N GLY A 173 10.05 -15.38 -19.77
CA GLY A 173 10.30 -16.82 -19.63
C GLY A 173 11.44 -17.14 -18.67
N VAL A 174 11.66 -16.31 -17.65
CA VAL A 174 12.73 -16.47 -16.66
C VAL A 174 12.16 -17.12 -15.39
N VAL A 175 12.72 -18.26 -14.99
CA VAL A 175 12.35 -18.95 -13.74
C VAL A 175 13.37 -18.58 -12.66
N ALA A 176 12.91 -17.95 -11.57
CA ALA A 176 13.73 -17.53 -10.45
C ALA A 176 13.08 -17.90 -9.11
N GLN A 177 13.88 -17.99 -8.04
CA GLN A 177 13.44 -18.37 -6.71
C GLN A 177 13.11 -17.15 -5.86
N ASN A 178 11.84 -16.95 -5.47
CA ASN A 178 11.48 -15.93 -4.49
C ASN A 178 11.85 -16.38 -3.09
N ILE A 179 12.72 -15.61 -2.42
CA ILE A 179 13.16 -15.81 -1.03
C ILE A 179 12.48 -14.77 -0.15
N PRO A 180 11.51 -15.19 0.69
CA PRO A 180 10.79 -14.25 1.55
C PRO A 180 11.66 -13.84 2.76
N TYR A 181 11.56 -12.56 3.14
CA TYR A 181 12.23 -11.99 4.31
C TYR A 181 11.21 -11.38 5.28
N LYS A 182 11.58 -11.31 6.56
CA LYS A 182 10.76 -10.65 7.59
C LYS A 182 10.77 -9.12 7.43
N THR A 183 11.91 -8.58 7.00
CA THR A 183 12.09 -7.15 6.74
C THR A 183 12.80 -6.92 5.42
N ASP A 184 12.46 -5.82 4.73
CA ASP A 184 13.16 -5.42 3.50
C ASP A 184 14.63 -5.08 3.77
N GLY A 185 14.95 -4.62 4.99
CA GLY A 185 16.32 -4.33 5.41
C GLY A 185 17.21 -5.56 5.39
N ASP A 186 16.70 -6.72 5.82
CA ASP A 186 17.46 -7.97 5.81
C ASP A 186 17.66 -8.47 4.39
N ALA A 187 16.64 -8.39 3.53
CA ALA A 187 16.76 -8.70 2.11
C ALA A 187 17.85 -7.85 1.43
N ARG A 188 17.91 -6.54 1.72
CA ARG A 188 18.95 -5.64 1.16
C ARG A 188 20.36 -5.96 1.67
N LYS A 189 20.51 -6.39 2.92
CA LYS A 189 21.83 -6.86 3.43
C LYS A 189 22.31 -8.09 2.64
N ASP A 190 21.43 -9.05 2.42
CA ASP A 190 21.73 -10.28 1.70
C ASP A 190 21.96 -10.02 0.19
N LEU A 191 21.26 -9.04 -0.39
CA LEU A 191 21.54 -8.58 -1.74
C LEU A 191 22.98 -8.01 -1.86
N LYS A 192 23.37 -7.13 -0.95
CA LYS A 192 24.74 -6.57 -0.93
C LYS A 192 25.81 -7.62 -0.66
N ALA A 193 25.48 -8.65 0.10
CA ALA A 193 26.37 -9.79 0.36
C ALA A 193 26.44 -10.80 -0.81
N GLY A 194 25.59 -10.65 -1.85
CA GLY A 194 25.53 -11.59 -2.99
C GLY A 194 24.81 -12.91 -2.66
N VAL A 195 24.07 -12.97 -1.56
CA VAL A 195 23.18 -14.10 -1.23
C VAL A 195 21.95 -14.08 -2.13
N LEU A 196 21.44 -12.89 -2.44
CA LEU A 196 20.43 -12.65 -3.48
C LEU A 196 21.09 -12.10 -4.73
N ASP A 197 20.52 -12.43 -5.89
CA ASP A 197 20.96 -11.91 -7.19
C ASP A 197 20.29 -10.57 -7.51
N PHE A 198 19.00 -10.41 -7.18
CA PHE A 198 18.28 -9.15 -7.30
C PHE A 198 17.20 -9.03 -6.22
N SER A 199 16.67 -7.84 -6.05
CA SER A 199 15.57 -7.60 -5.10
C SER A 199 14.70 -6.45 -5.57
N PHE A 200 13.45 -6.39 -5.07
CA PHE A 200 12.73 -5.15 -5.15
C PHE A 200 13.39 -4.11 -4.24
N ILE A 201 13.48 -2.90 -4.73
CA ILE A 201 14.01 -1.75 -3.97
C ILE A 201 12.94 -0.65 -4.03
N ASN A 202 12.39 -0.27 -2.89
CA ASN A 202 11.52 0.90 -2.85
C ASN A 202 12.35 2.19 -2.88
N VAL A 203 11.76 3.27 -3.33
CA VAL A 203 12.46 4.54 -3.56
C VAL A 203 13.09 5.10 -2.28
N GLY A 204 12.42 4.98 -1.14
CA GLY A 204 12.98 5.45 0.13
C GLY A 204 14.23 4.68 0.54
N ALA A 205 14.27 3.36 0.30
CA ALA A 205 15.47 2.55 0.56
C ALA A 205 16.61 2.90 -0.40
N TYR A 206 16.30 3.15 -1.67
CA TYR A 206 17.29 3.60 -2.67
C TYR A 206 17.91 4.94 -2.28
N LEU A 207 17.10 5.93 -1.91
CA LEU A 207 17.59 7.26 -1.51
C LEU A 207 18.46 7.22 -0.24
N GLN A 208 18.24 6.25 0.65
CA GLN A 208 19.07 6.06 1.84
C GLN A 208 20.43 5.40 1.56
N ASP A 209 20.53 4.60 0.50
CA ASP A 209 21.74 3.80 0.20
C ASP A 209 21.91 3.64 -1.32
N LYS A 210 22.06 4.77 -2.04
CA LYS A 210 22.27 4.77 -3.50
C LYS A 210 23.52 4.02 -3.94
N GLU A 211 24.55 4.06 -3.11
CA GLU A 211 25.82 3.38 -3.37
C GLU A 211 25.76 1.86 -3.14
N GLY A 212 24.66 1.37 -2.60
CA GLY A 212 24.48 -0.07 -2.34
C GLY A 212 23.92 -0.85 -3.54
N PHE A 213 23.30 -0.16 -4.51
CA PHE A 213 22.51 -0.82 -5.55
C PHE A 213 22.65 -0.16 -6.92
N ASP A 214 22.58 -0.99 -7.98
CA ASP A 214 22.26 -0.55 -9.32
C ASP A 214 20.79 -0.88 -9.61
N ILE A 215 20.03 0.10 -10.08
CA ILE A 215 18.61 -0.06 -10.41
C ILE A 215 18.52 -0.42 -11.91
N LEU A 216 18.00 -1.60 -12.19
CA LEU A 216 17.90 -2.11 -13.56
C LEU A 216 16.57 -1.80 -14.23
N LEU A 217 15.48 -1.72 -13.43
CA LEU A 217 14.13 -1.47 -13.94
C LEU A 217 13.26 -0.82 -12.87
N VAL A 218 12.64 0.30 -13.19
CA VAL A 218 11.60 0.94 -12.38
C VAL A 218 10.23 0.37 -12.77
N LEU A 219 9.56 -0.25 -11.82
CA LEU A 219 8.26 -0.90 -12.02
C LEU A 219 7.12 0.13 -11.83
N SER A 220 7.10 1.15 -12.69
CA SER A 220 6.07 2.20 -12.72
C SER A 220 6.03 2.83 -14.10
N GLU A 221 4.87 3.30 -14.52
CA GLU A 221 4.70 4.04 -15.78
C GLU A 221 4.97 5.56 -15.60
N LEU A 222 5.12 6.02 -14.35
CA LEU A 222 5.27 7.45 -14.06
C LEU A 222 6.71 7.93 -14.24
N ASP A 223 6.90 9.01 -15.01
CA ASP A 223 8.20 9.70 -15.13
C ASP A 223 8.73 10.22 -13.79
N GLY A 224 7.86 10.60 -12.88
CA GLY A 224 8.23 11.00 -11.52
C GLY A 224 8.93 9.88 -10.75
N ALA A 225 8.49 8.64 -10.92
CA ALA A 225 9.13 7.47 -10.32
C ALA A 225 10.54 7.25 -10.92
N LYS A 226 10.67 7.35 -12.24
CA LYS A 226 11.98 7.25 -12.94
C LYS A 226 12.97 8.29 -12.40
N LYS A 227 12.57 9.54 -12.21
CA LYS A 227 13.42 10.58 -11.62
C LYS A 227 13.89 10.22 -10.22
N SER A 228 13.07 9.58 -9.42
CA SER A 228 13.43 9.16 -8.05
C SER A 228 14.49 8.06 -8.00
N TYR A 229 14.72 7.36 -9.11
CA TYR A 229 15.76 6.34 -9.28
C TYR A 229 16.88 6.79 -10.25
N ASP A 230 17.23 8.08 -10.21
CA ASP A 230 18.32 8.70 -10.98
C ASP A 230 18.23 8.43 -12.50
N GLY A 231 17.01 8.29 -13.02
CA GLY A 231 16.77 8.08 -14.45
C GLY A 231 16.89 6.65 -14.94
N ALA A 232 16.94 5.65 -14.04
CA ALA A 232 16.90 4.24 -14.43
C ALA A 232 15.68 3.94 -15.33
N PRO A 233 15.79 3.01 -16.30
CA PRO A 233 14.70 2.73 -17.23
C PRO A 233 13.46 2.22 -16.50
N ASN A 234 12.29 2.59 -16.98
CA ASN A 234 11.02 2.10 -16.47
C ASN A 234 10.37 1.07 -17.42
N ILE A 235 9.27 0.47 -16.99
CA ILE A 235 8.56 -0.54 -17.78
C ILE A 235 8.10 0.00 -19.14
N THR A 236 7.79 1.29 -19.25
CA THR A 236 7.39 1.93 -20.51
C THR A 236 8.59 2.05 -21.46
N ASP A 237 9.77 2.43 -20.96
CA ASP A 237 11.00 2.53 -21.76
C ASP A 237 11.37 1.19 -22.42
N LEU A 238 11.11 0.07 -21.73
CA LEU A 238 11.41 -1.28 -22.21
C LEU A 238 10.22 -1.98 -22.88
N GLY A 239 9.09 -1.30 -23.03
CA GLY A 239 7.88 -1.87 -23.65
C GLY A 239 7.28 -3.05 -22.88
N ILE A 240 7.46 -3.09 -21.55
CA ILE A 240 6.97 -4.18 -20.71
C ILE A 240 5.52 -3.93 -20.35
N ASP A 241 4.62 -4.76 -20.86
CA ASP A 241 3.22 -4.77 -20.44
C ASP A 241 3.01 -5.71 -19.26
N THR A 242 2.74 -5.15 -18.10
CA THR A 242 2.41 -5.91 -16.89
C THR A 242 0.91 -6.25 -16.80
N GLY A 243 0.07 -5.69 -17.69
CA GLY A 243 -1.39 -5.80 -17.61
C GLY A 243 -2.01 -5.01 -16.45
N LEU A 244 -1.30 -4.02 -15.91
CA LEU A 244 -1.70 -3.20 -14.74
C LEU A 244 -1.92 -1.73 -15.11
N SER A 245 -2.51 -1.44 -16.26
CA SER A 245 -2.77 -0.05 -16.71
C SER A 245 -3.56 0.81 -15.69
N GLY A 246 -4.37 0.20 -14.83
CA GLY A 246 -5.03 0.87 -13.69
C GLY A 246 -4.10 1.14 -12.50
N LEU A 247 -2.87 0.64 -12.52
CA LEU A 247 -1.85 0.85 -11.49
C LEU A 247 -0.64 1.62 -12.04
N ALA A 248 -0.83 2.59 -12.92
CA ALA A 248 0.25 3.42 -13.46
C ALA A 248 1.22 3.94 -12.39
N PRO A 249 0.78 4.37 -11.19
CA PRO A 249 1.67 4.71 -10.07
C PRO A 249 2.42 3.53 -9.46
N MET A 250 2.05 2.30 -9.76
CA MET A 250 2.57 1.06 -9.19
C MET A 250 2.70 1.11 -7.68
N GLY A 251 1.62 0.72 -6.99
CA GLY A 251 1.55 0.77 -5.53
C GLY A 251 1.09 2.14 -5.02
N TRP A 252 -0.19 2.26 -4.77
CA TRP A 252 -0.80 3.39 -4.08
C TRP A 252 -1.28 2.97 -2.69
N THR A 253 -1.53 3.97 -1.85
CA THR A 253 -2.18 3.79 -0.55
C THR A 253 -3.41 4.68 -0.45
N TRP A 254 -4.44 4.14 0.20
CA TRP A 254 -5.67 4.85 0.59
C TRP A 254 -5.84 4.77 2.09
N TRP A 255 -6.15 5.88 2.73
CA TRP A 255 -6.60 5.82 4.11
C TRP A 255 -8.10 5.61 4.14
N LEU A 256 -8.53 4.64 4.95
CA LEU A 256 -9.88 4.09 4.93
C LEU A 256 -10.39 3.96 6.35
N VAL A 257 -11.71 3.94 6.49
CA VAL A 257 -12.40 3.50 7.72
C VAL A 257 -13.35 2.35 7.40
N HIS A 258 -13.89 1.70 8.43
CA HIS A 258 -14.87 0.63 8.25
C HIS A 258 -16.09 1.14 7.49
N LYS A 259 -16.70 0.33 6.63
CA LYS A 259 -17.89 0.73 5.83
C LYS A 259 -19.06 1.23 6.66
N ASP A 260 -19.21 0.71 7.88
CA ASP A 260 -20.29 1.05 8.79
C ASP A 260 -19.99 2.27 9.67
N THR A 261 -18.83 2.92 9.49
CA THR A 261 -18.54 4.22 10.14
C THR A 261 -19.60 5.24 9.70
N PRO A 262 -20.21 5.99 10.63
CA PRO A 262 -21.18 7.02 10.29
C PRO A 262 -20.62 8.01 9.26
N ASP A 263 -21.45 8.45 8.32
CA ASP A 263 -21.00 9.31 7.23
C ASP A 263 -20.45 10.65 7.74
N GLU A 264 -21.10 11.24 8.73
CA GLU A 264 -20.68 12.47 9.37
C GLU A 264 -19.30 12.35 10.05
N VAL A 265 -18.99 11.20 10.62
CA VAL A 265 -17.67 10.90 11.20
C VAL A 265 -16.62 10.74 10.09
N ALA A 266 -16.97 10.01 9.04
CA ALA A 266 -16.11 9.84 7.87
C ALA A 266 -15.81 11.17 7.18
N ASP A 267 -16.78 12.10 7.11
CA ASP A 267 -16.61 13.42 6.50
C ASP A 267 -15.66 14.32 7.31
N VAL A 268 -15.70 14.26 8.63
CA VAL A 268 -14.72 14.96 9.49
C VAL A 268 -13.30 14.45 9.19
N LEU A 269 -13.12 13.13 9.11
CA LEU A 269 -11.81 12.53 8.80
C LEU A 269 -11.35 12.84 7.36
N ARG A 270 -12.26 12.84 6.39
CA ARG A 270 -11.99 13.22 4.99
C ARG A 270 -11.48 14.65 4.88
N GLU A 271 -12.18 15.57 5.53
CA GLU A 271 -11.80 16.99 5.50
C GLU A 271 -10.43 17.21 6.16
N ALA A 272 -10.17 16.58 7.30
CA ALA A 272 -8.88 16.67 7.98
C ALA A 272 -7.74 16.07 7.13
N MET A 273 -7.95 14.92 6.49
CA MET A 273 -6.93 14.31 5.64
C MET A 273 -6.70 15.12 4.36
N LYS A 274 -7.75 15.65 3.74
CA LYS A 274 -7.64 16.54 2.59
C LYS A 274 -6.82 17.77 2.90
N LYS A 275 -7.08 18.44 4.04
CA LYS A 275 -6.28 19.59 4.51
C LYS A 275 -4.82 19.18 4.73
N ALA A 276 -4.57 18.08 5.44
CA ALA A 276 -3.22 17.59 5.68
C ALA A 276 -2.47 17.32 4.37
N MET A 277 -3.10 16.63 3.40
CA MET A 277 -2.49 16.31 2.11
C MET A 277 -2.32 17.52 1.18
N SER A 278 -3.07 18.61 1.38
CA SER A 278 -2.91 19.85 0.61
C SER A 278 -1.75 20.72 1.08
N ARG A 279 -1.19 20.48 2.27
CA ARG A 279 -0.10 21.26 2.86
C ARG A 279 1.21 21.05 2.10
N ASP A 280 1.89 22.13 1.75
CA ASP A 280 3.18 22.09 1.05
C ASP A 280 4.26 21.40 1.88
N ASP A 281 4.34 21.69 3.19
CA ASP A 281 5.30 21.06 4.10
C ASP A 281 5.14 19.54 4.20
N VAL A 282 3.90 19.04 4.12
CA VAL A 282 3.58 17.60 4.09
C VAL A 282 4.02 16.98 2.76
N LYS A 283 3.67 17.62 1.63
CA LYS A 283 4.07 17.16 0.29
C LYS A 283 5.59 17.11 0.14
N GLU A 284 6.28 18.14 0.59
CA GLU A 284 7.74 18.19 0.58
C GLU A 284 8.36 17.10 1.47
N ALA A 285 7.82 16.88 2.68
CA ALA A 285 8.31 15.85 3.58
C ALA A 285 8.13 14.44 3.00
N ILE A 286 6.97 14.16 2.37
CA ILE A 286 6.70 12.89 1.66
C ILE A 286 7.68 12.70 0.49
N THR A 287 7.88 13.73 -0.33
CA THR A 287 8.78 13.69 -1.49
C THR A 287 10.23 13.49 -1.07
N ARG A 288 10.65 14.11 0.04
CA ARG A 288 12.02 13.97 0.58
C ARG A 288 12.36 12.54 0.99
N VAL A 289 11.37 11.76 1.41
CA VAL A 289 11.56 10.33 1.72
C VAL A 289 11.27 9.42 0.53
N GLY A 290 11.09 10.01 -0.67
CA GLY A 290 11.06 9.32 -1.96
C GLY A 290 9.67 8.85 -2.42
N PHE A 291 8.60 9.28 -1.76
CA PHE A 291 7.24 8.94 -2.19
C PHE A 291 6.62 10.09 -2.98
N VAL A 292 5.62 9.77 -3.79
CA VAL A 292 4.87 10.77 -4.56
C VAL A 292 3.50 10.96 -3.90
N PRO A 293 3.17 12.16 -3.39
CA PRO A 293 1.83 12.45 -2.88
C PRO A 293 0.78 12.22 -3.99
N LEU A 294 -0.35 11.64 -3.62
CA LEU A 294 -1.50 11.45 -4.49
C LEU A 294 -2.64 12.37 -4.04
N GLU A 295 -3.40 12.90 -5.00
CA GLU A 295 -4.45 13.90 -4.75
C GLU A 295 -5.85 13.38 -5.11
N TRP A 296 -6.07 12.06 -5.09
CA TRP A 296 -7.37 11.48 -5.32
C TRP A 296 -8.24 11.59 -4.07
N ASP A 297 -9.37 12.25 -4.16
CA ASP A 297 -10.33 12.28 -3.09
C ASP A 297 -11.20 10.99 -3.05
N HIS A 298 -12.03 10.88 -2.02
CA HIS A 298 -12.85 9.68 -1.78
C HIS A 298 -13.82 9.36 -2.94
N THR A 299 -14.22 10.33 -3.76
CA THR A 299 -15.15 10.12 -4.87
C THR A 299 -14.52 9.33 -6.02
N GLN A 300 -13.19 9.36 -6.14
CA GLN A 300 -12.43 8.65 -7.18
C GLN A 300 -12.08 7.20 -6.78
N TYR A 301 -12.42 6.80 -5.56
CA TYR A 301 -12.00 5.50 -5.00
C TYR A 301 -12.45 4.31 -5.85
N ASP A 302 -13.73 4.25 -6.21
CA ASP A 302 -14.28 3.14 -6.99
C ASP A 302 -13.69 3.09 -8.41
N ASP A 303 -13.47 4.25 -9.02
CA ASP A 303 -12.89 4.36 -10.36
C ASP A 303 -11.42 3.96 -10.40
N VAL A 304 -10.68 4.19 -9.31
CA VAL A 304 -9.26 3.82 -9.20
C VAL A 304 -9.09 2.37 -8.75
N VAL A 305 -9.81 1.95 -7.70
CA VAL A 305 -9.59 0.63 -7.05
C VAL A 305 -10.33 -0.49 -7.77
N GLY A 306 -11.51 -0.22 -8.32
CA GLY A 306 -12.35 -1.22 -8.99
C GLY A 306 -11.66 -1.93 -10.14
N PRO A 307 -11.13 -1.23 -11.14
CA PRO A 307 -10.40 -1.85 -12.26
C PRO A 307 -9.19 -2.69 -11.83
N VAL A 308 -8.46 -2.22 -10.81
CA VAL A 308 -7.28 -2.90 -10.26
C VAL A 308 -7.63 -4.29 -9.73
N SER A 309 -8.80 -4.45 -9.11
CA SER A 309 -9.26 -5.77 -8.62
C SER A 309 -9.34 -6.81 -9.73
N GLY A 310 -9.90 -6.43 -10.89
CA GLY A 310 -9.97 -7.32 -12.06
C GLY A 310 -8.60 -7.62 -12.67
N GLN A 311 -7.74 -6.62 -12.79
CA GLN A 311 -6.40 -6.74 -13.35
C GLN A 311 -5.50 -7.65 -12.48
N LEU A 312 -5.53 -7.48 -11.16
CA LEU A 312 -4.78 -8.32 -10.23
C LEU A 312 -5.29 -9.77 -10.25
N GLY A 313 -6.60 -9.98 -10.47
CA GLY A 313 -7.16 -11.32 -10.66
C GLY A 313 -6.57 -12.04 -11.87
N ALA A 314 -6.47 -11.34 -12.99
CA ALA A 314 -5.85 -11.89 -14.21
C ALA A 314 -4.35 -12.18 -14.03
N MET A 315 -3.64 -11.38 -13.23
CA MET A 315 -2.21 -11.54 -12.96
C MET A 315 -1.88 -12.61 -11.90
N GLY A 316 -2.83 -13.05 -11.10
CA GLY A 316 -2.62 -14.15 -10.12
C GLY A 316 -2.04 -15.43 -10.72
N ASN A 317 -2.18 -15.61 -12.04
CA ASN A 317 -1.54 -16.70 -12.78
C ASN A 317 -0.02 -16.62 -12.81
N ALA A 318 0.60 -15.44 -12.67
CA ALA A 318 2.06 -15.31 -12.68
C ALA A 318 2.70 -15.96 -11.44
N LEU A 319 2.08 -15.80 -10.27
CA LEU A 319 2.55 -16.46 -9.03
C LEU A 319 2.44 -17.98 -9.12
N LYS A 320 1.33 -18.50 -9.69
CA LYS A 320 1.15 -19.94 -9.92
C LYS A 320 2.17 -20.47 -10.93
N TRP A 321 2.37 -19.74 -12.02
CA TRP A 321 3.37 -20.10 -13.04
C TRP A 321 4.78 -20.18 -12.42
N GLU A 322 5.22 -19.21 -11.63
CA GLU A 322 6.51 -19.26 -10.96
C GLU A 322 6.66 -20.52 -10.10
N GLU A 323 5.66 -20.84 -9.30
CA GLU A 323 5.66 -22.03 -8.45
C GLU A 323 5.68 -23.33 -9.24
N GLU A 324 4.91 -23.42 -10.33
CA GLU A 324 4.84 -24.60 -11.19
C GLU A 324 6.14 -24.82 -11.96
N GLU A 325 6.75 -23.76 -12.52
CA GLU A 325 8.02 -23.87 -13.22
C GLU A 325 9.17 -24.28 -12.29
N LEU A 326 9.21 -23.73 -11.06
CA LEU A 326 10.20 -24.16 -10.07
C LEU A 326 10.03 -25.64 -9.67
N LYS A 327 8.79 -26.16 -9.57
CA LYS A 327 8.54 -27.58 -9.29
C LYS A 327 9.06 -28.51 -10.39
N LYS A 328 9.10 -28.06 -11.64
CA LYS A 328 9.62 -28.87 -12.77
C LYS A 328 11.14 -29.00 -12.76
N LEU A 329 11.84 -28.11 -12.03
CA LEU A 329 13.30 -28.09 -11.94
C LEU A 329 13.84 -28.91 -10.76
N ASN A 330 12.98 -29.33 -9.83
CA ASN A 330 13.30 -30.14 -8.65
C ASN A 330 12.83 -31.58 -8.86
#